data_265c64c56da1ce110c902cc7385c118c
#
_entry.id   265c64c56da1ce110c902cc7385c118c
#
_cell.length_a   1.000
_cell.length_b   1.000
_cell.length_c   1.000
_cell.angle_alpha   90.00
_cell.angle_beta   90.00
_cell.angle_gamma   90.00
#
_symmetry.space_group_name_H-M   'P 1'
#
loop_
_entity.id
_entity.type
_entity.pdbx_description
1 polymer ?
#
loop_
_entity_poly.entity_id
_entity_poly.type
_entity_poly.pdbx_seq_one_letter_code
_entity_poly.pdbx_strand_id
1 'polypeptide(L)'
;MKIFKSVIIVTVMLLVSLCANAQNGEKRKASREQMIEAQAKHIAQDLALDDKTYNRFTETYIRYKKEMWAIAPKRCRKDRKLSETEEEAAQHMRQRFEQSQKMLDIRDKYYKEFSKFMTQKQIELMYDKERKIMQRLSQRHKKGPHRRR
;
A
#
# COMPACT_ATOMS: atom_id res chain seq x y z
N MET A 1 -3.77 48.68 -21.42
CA MET A 1 -2.60 47.94 -20.94
C MET A 1 -2.70 47.41 -19.51
N LYS A 2 -3.47 48.00 -18.60
CA LYS A 2 -3.59 47.53 -17.19
C LYS A 2 -4.46 46.26 -17.04
N ILE A 3 -5.48 46.10 -17.88
CA ILE A 3 -6.43 44.93 -17.81
C ILE A 3 -5.76 43.62 -18.26
N PHE A 4 -4.88 43.68 -19.29
CA PHE A 4 -4.15 42.53 -19.77
C PHE A 4 -3.16 41.93 -18.74
N LYS A 5 -2.53 42.78 -17.93
CA LYS A 5 -1.63 42.36 -16.86
C LYS A 5 -2.37 41.67 -15.70
N SER A 6 -3.59 42.09 -15.37
CA SER A 6 -4.43 41.47 -14.34
C SER A 6 -4.94 40.11 -14.76
N VAL A 7 -5.31 39.90 -16.02
CA VAL A 7 -5.81 38.62 -16.53
C VAL A 7 -4.68 37.57 -16.55
N ILE A 8 -3.46 37.99 -16.90
CA ILE A 8 -2.30 37.06 -16.90
C ILE A 8 -1.93 36.64 -15.47
N ILE A 9 -2.03 37.49 -14.49
CA ILE A 9 -1.73 37.18 -13.09
C ILE A 9 -2.77 36.19 -12.52
N VAL A 10 -4.05 36.33 -12.86
CA VAL A 10 -5.11 35.42 -12.41
C VAL A 10 -4.98 34.05 -13.05
N THR A 11 -4.61 33.97 -14.35
CA THR A 11 -4.38 32.66 -15.02
C THR A 11 -3.15 31.95 -14.50
N VAL A 12 -2.09 32.64 -14.13
CA VAL A 12 -0.89 32.04 -13.52
C VAL A 12 -1.19 31.51 -12.10
N MET A 13 -1.99 32.21 -11.31
CA MET A 13 -2.40 31.74 -9.97
C MET A 13 -3.31 30.49 -10.02
N LEU A 14 -4.16 30.36 -11.03
CA LEU A 14 -5.01 29.16 -11.21
C LEU A 14 -4.21 27.92 -11.62
N LEU A 15 -3.13 28.07 -12.36
CA LEU A 15 -2.25 26.95 -12.75
C LEU A 15 -1.40 26.42 -11.60
N VAL A 16 -1.01 27.29 -10.65
CA VAL A 16 -0.24 26.86 -9.46
C VAL A 16 -1.07 26.02 -8.48
N SER A 17 -2.39 26.25 -8.42
CA SER A 17 -3.29 25.52 -7.52
C SER A 17 -3.52 24.05 -7.94
N LEU A 18 -3.37 23.72 -9.22
CA LEU A 18 -3.52 22.35 -9.74
C LEU A 18 -2.28 21.47 -9.47
N CYS A 19 -1.09 22.08 -9.37
CA CYS A 19 0.16 21.35 -9.11
C CYS A 19 0.29 20.87 -7.65
N ALA A 20 -0.33 21.53 -6.68
CA ALA A 20 -0.19 21.18 -5.26
C ALA A 20 -0.81 19.83 -4.89
N ASN A 21 -1.88 19.40 -5.58
CA ASN A 21 -2.50 18.11 -5.36
C ASN A 21 -1.74 16.96 -6.04
N ALA A 22 -1.10 17.20 -7.18
CA ALA A 22 -0.26 16.21 -7.86
C ALA A 22 1.01 15.90 -7.05
N GLN A 23 1.68 16.92 -6.52
CA GLN A 23 2.90 16.75 -5.70
C GLN A 23 2.66 15.95 -4.41
N ASN A 24 1.50 16.06 -3.77
CA ASN A 24 1.15 15.26 -2.61
C ASN A 24 0.92 13.78 -2.96
N GLY A 25 0.39 13.50 -4.13
CA GLY A 25 0.21 12.13 -4.65
C GLY A 25 1.55 11.45 -4.94
N GLU A 26 2.48 12.15 -5.57
CA GLU A 26 3.83 11.65 -5.89
C GLU A 26 4.69 11.44 -4.65
N LYS A 27 4.68 12.38 -3.71
CA LYS A 27 5.38 12.24 -2.42
C LYS A 27 4.85 11.04 -1.62
N ARG A 28 3.55 10.77 -1.65
CA ARG A 28 2.95 9.59 -1.00
C ARG A 28 3.29 8.29 -1.71
N LYS A 29 3.39 8.29 -3.04
CA LYS A 29 3.85 7.12 -3.82
C LYS A 29 5.30 6.81 -3.51
N ALA A 30 6.19 7.80 -3.61
CA ALA A 30 7.61 7.67 -3.30
C ALA A 30 7.83 7.14 -1.86
N SER A 31 7.12 7.69 -0.87
CA SER A 31 7.19 7.20 0.51
C SER A 31 6.72 5.76 0.67
N ARG A 32 5.71 5.31 -0.09
CA ARG A 32 5.24 3.91 -0.06
C ARG A 32 6.24 2.96 -0.72
N GLU A 33 6.81 3.34 -1.83
CA GLU A 33 7.82 2.53 -2.53
C GLU A 33 9.06 2.34 -1.66
N GLN A 34 9.57 3.41 -1.06
CA GLN A 34 10.68 3.34 -0.10
C GLN A 34 10.37 2.41 1.09
N MET A 35 9.13 2.44 1.58
CA MET A 35 8.71 1.55 2.68
C MET A 35 8.68 0.09 2.24
N ILE A 36 8.21 -0.22 1.02
CA ILE A 36 8.25 -1.60 0.49
C ILE A 36 9.68 -2.08 0.33
N GLU A 37 10.55 -1.25 -0.25
CA GLU A 37 11.96 -1.59 -0.44
C GLU A 37 12.66 -1.86 0.88
N ALA A 38 12.43 -1.01 1.89
CA ALA A 38 12.97 -1.21 3.23
C ALA A 38 12.46 -2.52 3.86
N GLN A 39 11.17 -2.84 3.68
CA GLN A 39 10.60 -4.11 4.15
C GLN A 39 11.23 -5.31 3.42
N ALA A 40 11.37 -5.24 2.09
CA ALA A 40 11.98 -6.30 1.30
C ALA A 40 13.41 -6.58 1.77
N LYS A 41 14.23 -5.53 1.91
CA LYS A 41 15.62 -5.63 2.39
C LYS A 41 15.70 -6.24 3.79
N HIS A 42 14.86 -5.79 4.71
CA HIS A 42 14.83 -6.31 6.08
C HIS A 42 14.45 -7.79 6.12
N ILE A 43 13.40 -8.18 5.38
CA ILE A 43 12.98 -9.59 5.33
C ILE A 43 14.06 -10.46 4.70
N ALA A 44 14.68 -10.01 3.59
CA ALA A 44 15.75 -10.75 2.92
C ALA A 44 16.95 -10.99 3.84
N GLN A 45 17.34 -9.98 4.63
CA GLN A 45 18.40 -10.10 5.65
C GLN A 45 18.02 -11.10 6.75
N ASP A 46 16.79 -11.02 7.25
CA ASP A 46 16.28 -11.94 8.28
C ASP A 46 16.21 -13.39 7.80
N LEU A 47 16.05 -13.61 6.49
CA LEU A 47 16.04 -14.92 5.86
C LEU A 47 17.45 -15.43 5.52
N ALA A 48 18.49 -14.61 5.71
CA ALA A 48 19.87 -14.90 5.35
C ALA A 48 20.01 -15.41 3.90
N LEU A 49 19.35 -14.72 2.96
CA LEU A 49 19.39 -15.08 1.53
C LEU A 49 20.77 -14.77 0.94
N ASP A 50 21.28 -15.67 0.07
CA ASP A 50 22.45 -15.38 -0.75
C ASP A 50 22.19 -14.23 -1.73
N ASP A 51 23.24 -13.60 -2.26
CA ASP A 51 23.14 -12.39 -3.11
C ASP A 51 22.24 -12.58 -4.33
N LYS A 52 22.29 -13.75 -4.96
CA LYS A 52 21.46 -14.04 -6.14
C LYS A 52 19.98 -14.14 -5.77
N THR A 53 19.68 -14.86 -4.71
CA THR A 53 18.32 -15.03 -4.17
C THR A 53 17.80 -13.73 -3.58
N TYR A 54 18.66 -12.95 -2.92
CA TYR A 54 18.34 -11.63 -2.36
C TYR A 54 17.80 -10.67 -3.42
N ASN A 55 18.49 -10.50 -4.54
CA ASN A 55 18.06 -9.59 -5.60
C ASN A 55 16.72 -10.03 -6.20
N ARG A 56 16.61 -11.32 -6.52
CA ARG A 56 15.36 -11.90 -7.06
C ARG A 56 14.20 -11.79 -6.09
N PHE A 57 14.44 -12.03 -4.82
CA PHE A 57 13.46 -11.86 -3.76
C PHE A 57 12.98 -10.41 -3.68
N THR A 58 13.89 -9.46 -3.61
CA THR A 58 13.56 -8.03 -3.45
C THR A 58 12.68 -7.54 -4.59
N GLU A 59 13.04 -7.84 -5.84
CA GLU A 59 12.24 -7.48 -7.00
C GLU A 59 10.83 -8.13 -6.98
N THR A 60 10.77 -9.43 -6.69
CA THR A 60 9.49 -10.17 -6.64
C THR A 60 8.62 -9.67 -5.50
N TYR A 61 9.19 -9.38 -4.33
CA TYR A 61 8.47 -8.86 -3.17
C TYR A 61 7.91 -7.45 -3.44
N ILE A 62 8.67 -6.58 -4.09
CA ILE A 62 8.21 -5.24 -4.47
C ILE A 62 7.00 -5.34 -5.42
N ARG A 63 7.06 -6.21 -6.44
CA ARG A 63 5.92 -6.45 -7.36
C ARG A 63 4.71 -6.99 -6.60
N TYR A 64 4.88 -8.00 -5.75
CA TYR A 64 3.84 -8.53 -4.89
C TYR A 64 3.15 -7.45 -4.07
N LYS A 65 3.91 -6.61 -3.39
CA LYS A 65 3.35 -5.54 -2.55
C LYS A 65 2.65 -4.46 -3.36
N LYS A 66 3.16 -4.11 -4.55
CA LYS A 66 2.50 -3.15 -5.45
C LYS A 66 1.14 -3.68 -5.91
N GLU A 67 1.03 -4.96 -6.32
CA GLU A 67 -0.24 -5.57 -6.70
C GLU A 67 -1.22 -5.65 -5.51
N MET A 68 -0.75 -6.09 -4.35
CA MET A 68 -1.57 -6.11 -3.14
C MET A 68 -2.12 -4.73 -2.76
N TRP A 69 -1.34 -3.67 -2.95
CA TRP A 69 -1.82 -2.31 -2.68
C TRP A 69 -2.76 -1.76 -3.73
N ALA A 70 -2.61 -2.16 -4.98
CA ALA A 70 -3.52 -1.74 -6.04
C ALA A 70 -4.96 -2.15 -5.77
N ILE A 71 -5.15 -3.34 -5.17
CA ILE A 71 -6.46 -3.88 -4.82
C ILE A 71 -6.89 -3.59 -3.38
N ALA A 72 -6.00 -3.05 -2.53
CA ALA A 72 -6.34 -2.76 -1.14
C ALA A 72 -7.50 -1.75 -1.07
N PRO A 73 -8.52 -1.98 -0.23
CA PRO A 73 -9.63 -1.06 -0.10
C PRO A 73 -9.10 0.30 0.31
N LYS A 74 -9.50 1.33 -0.41
CA LYS A 74 -9.25 2.71 -0.01
C LYS A 74 -10.07 2.94 1.27
N ARG A 75 -9.45 2.77 2.43
CA ARG A 75 -10.08 3.02 3.72
C ARG A 75 -10.45 4.51 3.82
N CYS A 76 -11.64 4.86 3.36
CA CYS A 76 -12.23 6.13 3.69
C CYS A 76 -12.79 6.04 5.12
N ARG A 77 -12.43 6.98 5.97
CA ARG A 77 -12.96 7.05 7.36
C ARG A 77 -14.49 7.24 7.38
N LYS A 78 -15.06 7.67 6.25
CA LYS A 78 -16.49 7.84 6.01
C LYS A 78 -17.26 6.52 5.84
N ASP A 79 -16.58 5.44 5.44
CA ASP A 79 -17.22 4.18 5.03
C ASP A 79 -17.55 3.26 6.23
N ARG A 80 -17.57 3.80 7.46
CA ARG A 80 -18.04 3.09 8.65
C ARG A 80 -19.53 3.29 8.95
N LYS A 81 -20.27 3.97 8.07
CA LYS A 81 -21.71 3.91 8.18
C LYS A 81 -22.16 2.46 8.00
N LEU A 82 -22.88 1.94 8.96
CA LEU A 82 -23.64 0.71 8.76
C LEU A 82 -24.60 0.96 7.59
N SER A 83 -24.79 -0.06 6.78
CA SER A 83 -25.76 -0.02 5.69
C SER A 83 -27.13 0.30 6.22
N GLU A 84 -27.87 1.17 5.55
CA GLU A 84 -29.21 1.57 5.96
C GLU A 84 -30.26 0.55 5.49
N THR A 85 -29.94 -0.22 4.44
CA THR A 85 -30.84 -1.26 3.90
C THR A 85 -30.16 -2.63 3.85
N GLU A 86 -30.95 -3.69 3.81
CA GLU A 86 -30.47 -5.08 3.64
C GLU A 86 -29.75 -5.28 2.31
N GLU A 87 -30.21 -4.64 1.24
CA GLU A 87 -29.61 -4.70 -0.08
C GLU A 87 -28.21 -4.10 -0.08
N GLU A 88 -28.02 -2.95 0.55
CA GLU A 88 -26.71 -2.32 0.74
C GLU A 88 -25.79 -3.21 1.58
N ALA A 89 -26.29 -3.79 2.66
CA ALA A 89 -25.54 -4.72 3.48
C ALA A 89 -25.08 -5.95 2.68
N ALA A 90 -25.95 -6.55 1.91
CA ALA A 90 -25.66 -7.68 1.06
C ALA A 90 -24.62 -7.32 -0.03
N GLN A 91 -24.73 -6.14 -0.64
CA GLN A 91 -23.76 -5.65 -1.63
C GLN A 91 -22.39 -5.41 -1.01
N HIS A 92 -22.31 -4.78 0.15
CA HIS A 92 -21.05 -4.58 0.89
C HIS A 92 -20.39 -5.90 1.26
N MET A 93 -21.16 -6.91 1.69
CA MET A 93 -20.61 -8.23 1.99
C MET A 93 -20.05 -8.91 0.74
N ARG A 94 -20.75 -8.88 -0.39
CA ARG A 94 -20.24 -9.41 -1.68
C ARG A 94 -18.94 -8.73 -2.09
N GLN A 95 -18.87 -7.40 -2.05
CA GLN A 95 -17.64 -6.65 -2.36
C GLN A 95 -16.47 -7.05 -1.46
N ARG A 96 -16.72 -7.28 -0.18
CA ARG A 96 -15.68 -7.73 0.76
C ARG A 96 -15.18 -9.14 0.44
N PHE A 97 -16.07 -10.05 0.05
CA PHE A 97 -15.70 -11.40 -0.37
C PHE A 97 -14.90 -11.39 -1.67
N GLU A 98 -15.37 -10.68 -2.69
CA GLU A 98 -14.63 -10.51 -3.95
C GLU A 98 -13.23 -9.93 -3.73
N GLN A 99 -13.13 -8.94 -2.87
CA GLN A 99 -11.84 -8.34 -2.54
C GLN A 99 -10.92 -9.31 -1.79
N SER A 100 -11.46 -10.08 -0.87
CA SER A 100 -10.70 -11.12 -0.18
C SER A 100 -10.20 -12.19 -1.14
N GLN A 101 -11.03 -12.59 -2.10
CA GLN A 101 -10.65 -13.54 -3.15
C GLN A 101 -9.50 -12.99 -4.00
N LYS A 102 -9.60 -11.76 -4.50
CA LYS A 102 -8.52 -11.11 -5.25
C LYS A 102 -7.20 -11.06 -4.47
N MET A 103 -7.26 -10.82 -3.16
CA MET A 103 -6.08 -10.85 -2.31
C MET A 103 -5.48 -12.25 -2.19
N LEU A 104 -6.30 -13.29 -2.10
CA LEU A 104 -5.86 -14.70 -2.08
C LEU A 104 -5.23 -15.10 -3.41
N ASP A 105 -5.83 -14.71 -4.54
CA ASP A 105 -5.32 -15.01 -5.87
C ASP A 105 -3.92 -14.41 -6.09
N ILE A 106 -3.70 -13.16 -5.64
CA ILE A 106 -2.37 -12.54 -5.70
C ILE A 106 -1.39 -13.30 -4.79
N ARG A 107 -1.79 -13.71 -3.59
CA ARG A 107 -0.90 -14.48 -2.70
C ARG A 107 -0.53 -15.81 -3.32
N ASP A 108 -1.47 -16.55 -3.90
CA ASP A 108 -1.20 -17.82 -4.58
C ASP A 108 -0.27 -17.63 -5.77
N LYS A 109 -0.52 -16.61 -6.61
CA LYS A 109 0.36 -16.23 -7.71
C LYS A 109 1.81 -16.05 -7.23
N TYR A 110 2.00 -15.22 -6.20
CA TYR A 110 3.35 -14.90 -5.72
C TYR A 110 3.96 -16.02 -4.88
N TYR A 111 3.17 -16.85 -4.20
CA TYR A 111 3.66 -18.08 -3.61
C TYR A 111 4.33 -18.98 -4.65
N LYS A 112 3.69 -19.18 -5.82
CA LYS A 112 4.26 -19.92 -6.94
C LYS A 112 5.53 -19.27 -7.49
N GLU A 113 5.58 -17.94 -7.57
CA GLU A 113 6.78 -17.21 -7.99
C GLU A 113 7.94 -17.38 -6.99
N PHE A 114 7.70 -17.23 -5.70
CA PHE A 114 8.72 -17.44 -4.66
C PHE A 114 9.21 -18.87 -4.62
N SER A 115 8.34 -19.86 -4.81
CA SER A 115 8.68 -21.29 -4.81
C SER A 115 9.66 -21.69 -5.91
N LYS A 116 9.87 -20.83 -6.93
CA LYS A 116 10.88 -21.08 -7.98
C LYS A 116 12.32 -20.88 -7.52
N PHE A 117 12.56 -20.22 -6.38
CA PHE A 117 13.90 -19.86 -5.93
C PHE A 117 14.08 -19.82 -4.40
N MET A 118 13.03 -20.04 -3.64
CA MET A 118 13.06 -20.12 -2.17
C MET A 118 12.55 -21.49 -1.70
N THR A 119 13.04 -21.92 -0.55
CA THR A 119 12.50 -23.11 0.13
C THR A 119 11.15 -22.79 0.77
N GLN A 120 10.31 -23.80 0.99
CA GLN A 120 9.01 -23.63 1.64
C GLN A 120 9.14 -23.01 3.04
N LYS A 121 10.19 -23.39 3.78
CA LYS A 121 10.48 -22.84 5.10
C LYS A 121 10.82 -21.33 5.05
N GLN A 122 11.57 -20.92 4.03
CA GLN A 122 11.86 -19.48 3.83
C GLN A 122 10.60 -18.69 3.48
N ILE A 123 9.71 -19.26 2.66
CA ILE A 123 8.44 -18.62 2.28
C ILE A 123 7.53 -18.50 3.51
N GLU A 124 7.40 -19.53 4.32
CA GLU A 124 6.63 -19.50 5.56
C GLU A 124 7.15 -18.42 6.50
N LEU A 125 8.48 -18.36 6.70
CA LEU A 125 9.11 -17.35 7.55
C LEU A 125 8.92 -15.93 7.00
N MET A 126 8.95 -15.74 5.68
CA MET A 126 8.64 -14.47 5.02
C MET A 126 7.23 -13.98 5.39
N TYR A 127 6.22 -14.83 5.24
CA TYR A 127 4.83 -14.47 5.59
C TYR A 127 4.65 -14.21 7.09
N ASP A 128 5.36 -14.92 7.94
CA ASP A 128 5.35 -14.67 9.39
C ASP A 128 5.96 -13.30 9.73
N LYS A 129 7.09 -12.96 9.12
CA LYS A 129 7.73 -11.64 9.26
C LYS A 129 6.82 -10.52 8.76
N GLU A 130 6.19 -10.70 7.61
CA GLU A 130 5.22 -9.75 7.07
C GLU A 130 4.05 -9.52 8.02
N ARG A 131 3.48 -10.58 8.59
CA ARG A 131 2.40 -10.50 9.58
C ARG A 131 2.83 -9.72 10.82
N LYS A 132 4.04 -9.97 11.35
CA LYS A 132 4.60 -9.26 12.51
C LYS A 132 4.79 -7.76 12.22
N ILE A 133 5.29 -7.40 11.04
CA ILE A 133 5.41 -6.00 10.61
C ILE A 133 4.05 -5.32 10.60
N MET A 134 3.04 -5.95 10.00
CA MET A 134 1.68 -5.41 9.93
C MET A 134 1.04 -5.24 11.30
N GLN A 135 1.24 -6.18 12.23
CA GLN A 135 0.77 -6.08 13.61
C GLN A 135 1.41 -4.89 14.33
N ARG A 136 2.73 -4.71 14.22
CA ARG A 136 3.45 -3.57 14.83
C ARG A 136 2.94 -2.23 14.29
N LEU A 137 2.72 -2.12 12.97
CA LEU A 137 2.16 -0.91 12.35
C LEU A 137 0.74 -0.63 12.86
N SER A 138 -0.10 -1.64 12.95
CA SER A 138 -1.46 -1.51 13.49
C SER A 138 -1.48 -1.04 14.95
N GLN A 139 -0.58 -1.55 15.79
CA GLN A 139 -0.45 -1.14 17.18
C GLN A 139 0.03 0.32 17.32
N ARG A 140 0.97 0.77 16.48
CA ARG A 140 1.41 2.18 16.48
C ARG A 140 0.28 3.14 16.13
N HIS A 141 -0.58 2.76 15.19
CA HIS A 141 -1.76 3.57 14.84
C HIS A 141 -2.81 3.63 15.96
N LYS A 142 -2.93 2.58 16.79
CA LYS A 142 -3.84 2.56 17.94
C LYS A 142 -3.32 3.42 19.10
N LYS A 143 -2.00 3.50 19.26
CA LYS A 143 -1.33 4.30 20.29
C LYS A 143 -1.13 5.76 19.85
N GLY A 144 -1.97 6.35 19.04
CA GLY A 144 -1.89 7.69 18.48
C GLY A 144 -1.10 8.69 19.34
N PRO A 145 -0.61 9.83 18.81
CA PRO A 145 0.17 10.76 19.59
C PRO A 145 -0.63 11.14 20.84
N HIS A 146 -0.11 10.77 22.02
CA HIS A 146 -0.63 11.28 23.29
C HIS A 146 -0.59 12.81 23.20
N ARG A 147 -1.75 13.40 22.99
CA ARG A 147 -1.94 14.83 23.12
C ARG A 147 -1.59 15.16 24.58
N ARG A 148 -0.35 15.59 24.83
CA ARG A 148 0.00 16.21 26.11
C ARG A 148 -0.93 17.41 26.26
N ARG A 149 -1.82 17.34 27.21
CA ARG A 149 -2.54 18.49 27.74
C ARG A 149 -1.60 19.28 28.61
#